data_898abcbddeaf099b3f5b76ecdeb7cf71
#
_entry.id   898abcbddeaf099b3f5b76ecdeb7cf71
#
_cell.length_a   1.000
_cell.length_b   1.000
_cell.length_c   1.000
_cell.angle_alpha   90.00
_cell.angle_beta   90.00
_cell.angle_gamma   90.00
#
_symmetry.space_group_name_H-M   'P 1'
#
loop_
_entity.id
_entity.type
_entity.pdbx_description
1 polymer ?
#
loop_
_entity_poly.entity_id
_entity_poly.type
_entity_poly.pdbx_seq_one_letter_code
_entity_poly.pdbx_strand_id
1 'polypeptide(L)'
;MGDEVRFRIFDYLWGRGVRSSELGIDPTYANKVKNRKARVSDALLERMLRMLSVNEFAVLVGSSSSQQMLQQPTVREPQSLGEAAIALDQHARGLELVLDKYPQLSNIAYQRLVELLKSRVRGYSVAVTREHVEAFEKLLKSKAEQTRRDRIAYLRRALNDLGWELSAERLQEYIAELQEESPHVARHVATTLKSFIKNVLRDPNLYSAFKTPRVEYGLTAEPLTLEEVRAVARAIEWPPAKAYFALLAETGLRPGEILNARLQDLDLNERMLKIMKAGNSTKRSYIAFFSERLRDYLKEEYLPYREEFIEVREASVRNLLKEGVAEWRNLLFPFKDSALRAAIYDAMDKALGRRFRLYDLRAFFASYMSLKGVPGQIIDLLQGRVPPREFQVLARHYLVVNIRELRDVYDKAGLIVLVNSF
;
A
#
# COMPACT_ATOMS: atom_id res chain seq x y z
N MET A 1 12.99 -11.74 -36.97
CA MET A 1 14.40 -11.34 -37.01
C MET A 1 15.25 -12.59 -36.86
N GLY A 2 16.19 -12.87 -37.82
CA GLY A 2 17.00 -14.08 -37.78
C GLY A 2 18.03 -14.08 -36.64
N ASP A 3 18.44 -15.27 -36.19
CA ASP A 3 19.35 -15.43 -35.03
C ASP A 3 20.66 -14.67 -35.22
N GLU A 4 21.19 -14.58 -36.45
CA GLU A 4 22.42 -13.88 -36.74
C GLU A 4 22.36 -12.36 -36.49
N VAL A 5 21.24 -11.74 -36.82
CA VAL A 5 21.00 -10.31 -36.54
C VAL A 5 20.87 -10.06 -35.04
N ARG A 6 20.18 -10.95 -34.31
CA ARG A 6 20.06 -10.88 -32.88
C ARG A 6 21.39 -10.93 -32.16
N PHE A 7 22.31 -11.78 -32.66
CA PHE A 7 23.65 -11.87 -32.12
C PHE A 7 24.52 -10.67 -32.47
N ARG A 8 24.40 -10.08 -33.68
CA ARG A 8 25.08 -8.83 -34.02
C ARG A 8 24.69 -7.68 -33.09
N ILE A 9 23.42 -7.57 -32.77
CA ILE A 9 22.91 -6.57 -31.82
C ILE A 9 23.49 -6.81 -30.41
N PHE A 10 23.53 -8.06 -29.96
CA PHE A 10 24.11 -8.40 -28.66
C PHE A 10 25.60 -8.06 -28.60
N ASP A 11 26.36 -8.45 -29.59
CA ASP A 11 27.82 -8.20 -29.66
C ASP A 11 28.13 -6.71 -29.71
N TYR A 12 27.34 -5.94 -30.46
CA TYR A 12 27.48 -4.50 -30.53
C TYR A 12 27.28 -3.83 -29.17
N LEU A 13 26.18 -4.14 -28.47
CA LEU A 13 25.90 -3.60 -27.15
C LEU A 13 26.93 -4.06 -26.10
N TRP A 14 27.37 -5.31 -26.20
CA TRP A 14 28.41 -5.85 -25.32
C TRP A 14 29.76 -5.15 -25.55
N GLY A 15 30.10 -4.87 -26.80
CA GLY A 15 31.29 -4.09 -27.19
C GLY A 15 31.27 -2.65 -26.69
N ARG A 16 30.06 -2.04 -26.58
CA ARG A 16 29.86 -0.71 -25.98
C ARG A 16 29.97 -0.68 -24.46
N GLY A 17 30.13 -1.81 -23.80
CA GLY A 17 30.25 -1.88 -22.37
C GLY A 17 28.95 -2.20 -21.62
N VAL A 18 27.83 -2.42 -22.32
CA VAL A 18 26.57 -2.85 -21.69
C VAL A 18 26.76 -4.23 -21.04
N ARG A 19 26.39 -4.38 -19.79
CA ARG A 19 26.61 -5.59 -19.01
C ARG A 19 25.28 -6.35 -18.76
N SER A 20 25.41 -7.59 -18.27
CA SER A 20 24.28 -8.47 -17.99
C SER A 20 23.24 -7.85 -17.05
N SER A 21 23.67 -7.06 -16.07
CA SER A 21 22.78 -6.35 -15.13
C SER A 21 21.90 -5.30 -15.83
N GLU A 22 22.45 -4.59 -16.81
CA GLU A 22 21.70 -3.57 -17.57
C GLU A 22 20.72 -4.23 -18.55
N LEU A 23 21.08 -5.40 -19.10
CA LEU A 23 20.20 -6.22 -19.91
C LEU A 23 19.19 -7.01 -19.08
N GLY A 24 19.31 -6.99 -17.75
CA GLY A 24 18.42 -7.70 -16.84
C GLY A 24 18.48 -9.23 -17.02
N ILE A 25 19.66 -9.78 -17.33
CA ILE A 25 19.89 -11.22 -17.52
C ILE A 25 20.98 -11.74 -16.58
N ASP A 26 20.91 -13.04 -16.30
CA ASP A 26 21.93 -13.73 -15.51
C ASP A 26 23.28 -13.72 -16.23
N PRO A 27 24.41 -13.47 -15.53
CA PRO A 27 25.74 -13.47 -16.12
C PRO A 27 26.11 -14.78 -16.83
N THR A 28 25.63 -15.92 -16.32
CA THR A 28 25.86 -17.23 -16.94
C THR A 28 25.11 -17.34 -18.27
N TYR A 29 23.90 -16.83 -18.37
CA TYR A 29 23.15 -16.79 -19.62
C TYR A 29 23.78 -15.81 -20.61
N ALA A 30 24.19 -14.63 -20.16
CA ALA A 30 24.92 -13.67 -20.99
C ALA A 30 26.21 -14.31 -21.63
N ASN A 31 26.96 -15.08 -20.84
CA ASN A 31 28.16 -15.76 -21.31
C ASN A 31 27.84 -16.89 -22.33
N LYS A 32 26.73 -17.61 -22.13
CA LYS A 32 26.22 -18.60 -23.10
C LYS A 32 25.84 -17.94 -24.43
N VAL A 33 25.14 -16.79 -24.38
CA VAL A 33 24.76 -16.02 -25.59
C VAL A 33 26.02 -15.52 -26.31
N LYS A 34 26.96 -14.92 -25.59
CA LYS A 34 28.24 -14.44 -26.15
C LYS A 34 29.00 -15.55 -26.86
N ASN A 35 29.00 -16.75 -26.31
CA ASN A 35 29.71 -17.90 -26.87
C ASN A 35 28.86 -18.72 -27.87
N ARG A 36 27.69 -18.20 -28.31
CA ARG A 36 26.76 -18.86 -29.23
C ARG A 36 26.20 -20.21 -28.69
N LYS A 37 26.27 -20.44 -27.37
CA LYS A 37 25.75 -21.65 -26.69
C LYS A 37 24.30 -21.50 -26.25
N ALA A 38 23.72 -20.32 -26.38
CA ALA A 38 22.30 -20.04 -26.14
C ALA A 38 21.80 -19.01 -27.16
N ARG A 39 20.51 -19.09 -27.50
CA ARG A 39 19.86 -18.12 -28.40
C ARG A 39 19.51 -16.82 -27.65
N VAL A 40 19.45 -15.74 -28.39
CA VAL A 40 18.90 -14.47 -27.89
C VAL A 40 17.37 -14.60 -27.87
N SER A 41 16.79 -14.65 -26.67
CA SER A 41 15.33 -14.73 -26.50
C SER A 41 14.63 -13.45 -26.97
N ASP A 42 13.35 -13.54 -27.30
CA ASP A 42 12.57 -12.35 -27.70
C ASP A 42 12.52 -11.29 -26.61
N ALA A 43 12.42 -11.70 -25.35
CA ALA A 43 12.46 -10.77 -24.21
C ALA A 43 13.83 -10.06 -24.06
N LEU A 44 14.94 -10.75 -24.35
CA LEU A 44 16.26 -10.13 -24.36
C LEU A 44 16.40 -9.20 -25.56
N LEU A 45 15.96 -9.63 -26.74
CA LEU A 45 15.97 -8.81 -27.94
C LEU A 45 15.20 -7.49 -27.73
N GLU A 46 14.03 -7.54 -27.15
CA GLU A 46 13.22 -6.35 -26.86
C GLU A 46 13.98 -5.35 -25.95
N ARG A 47 14.68 -5.84 -24.93
CA ARG A 47 15.51 -4.99 -24.05
C ARG A 47 16.70 -4.38 -24.79
N MET A 48 17.37 -5.16 -25.63
CA MET A 48 18.49 -4.69 -26.46
C MET A 48 18.04 -3.61 -27.45
N LEU A 49 16.87 -3.78 -28.07
CA LEU A 49 16.31 -2.81 -29.01
C LEU A 49 16.00 -1.46 -28.35
N ARG A 50 15.64 -1.45 -27.07
CA ARG A 50 15.45 -0.21 -26.30
C ARG A 50 16.73 0.59 -26.05
N MET A 51 17.88 -0.03 -26.19
CA MET A 51 19.19 0.59 -25.96
C MET A 51 19.87 1.10 -27.24
N LEU A 52 19.28 0.85 -28.40
CA LEU A 52 19.80 1.25 -29.70
C LEU A 52 19.09 2.50 -30.22
N SER A 53 19.85 3.39 -30.82
CA SER A 53 19.29 4.42 -31.69
C SER A 53 18.82 3.80 -33.02
N VAL A 54 17.91 4.51 -33.71
CA VAL A 54 17.36 4.07 -35.00
C VAL A 54 18.51 3.86 -36.03
N ASN A 55 19.51 4.73 -36.02
CA ASN A 55 20.67 4.63 -36.92
C ASN A 55 21.52 3.40 -36.61
N GLU A 56 21.82 3.13 -35.34
CA GLU A 56 22.58 1.94 -34.94
C GLU A 56 21.83 0.66 -35.33
N PHE A 57 20.50 0.65 -35.08
CA PHE A 57 19.68 -0.48 -35.47
C PHE A 57 19.66 -0.70 -37.00
N ALA A 58 19.53 0.37 -37.79
CA ALA A 58 19.58 0.27 -39.25
C ALA A 58 20.91 -0.29 -39.76
N VAL A 59 22.02 0.12 -39.18
CA VAL A 59 23.36 -0.42 -39.51
C VAL A 59 23.47 -1.90 -39.16
N LEU A 60 22.97 -2.32 -38.02
CA LEU A 60 23.10 -3.70 -37.54
C LEU A 60 22.19 -4.70 -38.28
N VAL A 61 21.03 -4.24 -38.76
CA VAL A 61 20.03 -5.06 -39.47
C VAL A 61 20.19 -5.01 -40.98
N GLY A 62 20.78 -3.92 -41.53
CA GLY A 62 20.97 -3.71 -42.94
C GLY A 62 22.02 -4.68 -43.50
N SER A 63 21.73 -5.31 -44.65
CA SER A 63 22.70 -5.95 -45.51
C SER A 63 23.55 -4.86 -46.17
N SER A 64 24.73 -5.22 -46.65
CA SER A 64 25.82 -4.35 -47.22
C SER A 64 25.35 -3.34 -48.30
N SER A 65 24.18 -3.46 -48.85
CA SER A 65 23.54 -2.51 -49.80
C SER A 65 22.97 -1.26 -49.16
N SER A 66 22.80 -1.23 -47.84
CA SER A 66 22.12 -0.12 -47.12
C SER A 66 23.07 1.00 -46.68
N GLN A 67 24.40 0.81 -46.85
CA GLN A 67 25.38 1.87 -46.54
C GLN A 67 25.29 3.08 -47.47
N GLN A 68 24.75 2.93 -48.67
CA GLN A 68 24.53 4.04 -49.60
C GLN A 68 23.25 4.85 -49.32
N MET A 69 22.33 4.35 -48.50
CA MET A 69 21.11 5.06 -48.12
C MET A 69 21.23 5.94 -46.85
N LEU A 70 22.35 5.96 -46.19
CA LEU A 70 22.64 6.79 -45.02
C LEU A 70 23.13 8.22 -45.37
N GLN A 71 23.06 8.63 -46.62
CA GLN A 71 23.04 10.06 -46.94
C GLN A 71 21.73 10.60 -46.32
N GLN A 72 21.90 11.51 -45.36
CA GLN A 72 20.77 12.17 -44.69
C GLN A 72 19.76 12.59 -45.76
N PRO A 73 18.49 12.16 -45.72
CA PRO A 73 17.50 12.72 -46.58
C PRO A 73 17.51 14.23 -46.29
N THR A 74 17.82 15.07 -47.23
CA THR A 74 17.66 16.50 -47.15
C THR A 74 16.16 16.75 -46.95
N VAL A 75 15.69 16.71 -45.71
CA VAL A 75 14.32 17.13 -45.35
C VAL A 75 14.31 18.62 -45.60
N ARG A 76 13.67 19.03 -46.72
CA ARG A 76 13.47 20.44 -47.04
C ARG A 76 12.68 21.04 -45.88
N GLU A 77 13.22 22.05 -45.20
CA GLU A 77 12.52 22.72 -44.12
C GLU A 77 11.22 23.36 -44.67
N PRO A 78 10.07 23.07 -44.09
CA PRO A 78 8.83 23.65 -44.51
C PRO A 78 8.85 25.18 -44.29
N GLN A 79 8.49 25.96 -45.31
CA GLN A 79 8.56 27.42 -45.26
C GLN A 79 7.25 28.05 -44.73
N SER A 80 6.20 27.26 -44.53
CA SER A 80 4.93 27.70 -43.98
C SER A 80 4.32 26.69 -43.02
N LEU A 81 3.44 27.15 -42.14
CA LEU A 81 2.69 26.28 -41.22
C LEU A 81 1.85 25.23 -41.99
N GLY A 82 1.31 25.58 -43.16
CA GLY A 82 0.56 24.65 -44.00
C GLY A 82 1.45 23.54 -44.56
N GLU A 83 2.63 23.89 -45.09
CA GLU A 83 3.62 22.90 -45.54
C GLU A 83 4.11 22.02 -44.40
N ALA A 84 4.30 22.58 -43.22
CA ALA A 84 4.69 21.83 -42.04
C ALA A 84 3.59 20.84 -41.59
N ALA A 85 2.33 21.21 -41.65
CA ALA A 85 1.22 20.32 -41.35
C ALA A 85 1.09 19.17 -42.36
N ILE A 86 1.27 19.42 -43.64
CA ILE A 86 1.27 18.40 -44.70
C ILE A 86 2.45 17.45 -44.52
N ALA A 87 3.64 17.98 -44.26
CA ALA A 87 4.84 17.15 -44.00
C ALA A 87 4.67 16.26 -42.76
N LEU A 88 4.06 16.79 -41.71
CA LEU A 88 3.76 16.02 -40.49
C LEU A 88 2.80 14.85 -40.76
N ASP A 89 1.72 15.10 -41.54
CA ASP A 89 0.75 14.04 -41.92
C ASP A 89 1.40 12.97 -42.80
N GLN A 90 2.25 13.36 -43.74
CA GLN A 90 3.00 12.41 -44.58
C GLN A 90 3.95 11.54 -43.76
N HIS A 91 4.64 12.11 -42.77
CA HIS A 91 5.54 11.37 -41.90
C HIS A 91 4.78 10.44 -40.96
N ALA A 92 3.61 10.86 -40.45
CA ALA A 92 2.75 10.03 -39.64
C ALA A 92 2.24 8.81 -40.41
N ARG A 93 1.77 8.99 -41.67
CA ARG A 93 1.37 7.86 -42.53
C ARG A 93 2.54 6.95 -42.89
N GLY A 94 3.72 7.52 -43.15
CA GLY A 94 4.93 6.72 -43.36
C GLY A 94 5.30 5.87 -42.15
N LEU A 95 5.17 6.43 -40.96
CA LEU A 95 5.38 5.70 -39.71
C LEU A 95 4.36 4.57 -39.52
N GLU A 96 3.09 4.84 -39.81
CA GLU A 96 2.00 3.86 -39.72
C GLU A 96 2.28 2.64 -40.63
N LEU A 97 2.62 2.88 -41.90
CA LEU A 97 3.01 1.83 -42.86
C LEU A 97 4.19 0.99 -42.37
N VAL A 98 5.19 1.64 -41.76
CA VAL A 98 6.37 0.94 -41.20
C VAL A 98 5.96 0.08 -40.00
N LEU A 99 5.10 0.59 -39.11
CA LEU A 99 4.68 -0.14 -37.92
C LEU A 99 3.73 -1.30 -38.24
N ASP A 100 2.89 -1.17 -39.26
CA ASP A 100 2.03 -2.25 -39.76
C ASP A 100 2.89 -3.40 -40.31
N LYS A 101 3.95 -3.08 -41.06
CA LYS A 101 4.85 -4.08 -41.61
C LYS A 101 5.83 -4.66 -40.58
N TYR A 102 6.21 -3.87 -39.58
CA TYR A 102 7.19 -4.21 -38.57
C TYR A 102 6.73 -3.84 -37.16
N PRO A 103 5.72 -4.54 -36.59
CA PRO A 103 5.12 -4.22 -35.28
C PRO A 103 6.14 -4.18 -34.13
N GLN A 104 7.25 -4.91 -34.27
CA GLN A 104 8.33 -4.94 -33.26
C GLN A 104 9.03 -3.58 -33.11
N LEU A 105 8.90 -2.66 -34.08
CA LEU A 105 9.46 -1.30 -33.99
C LEU A 105 8.58 -0.34 -33.20
N SER A 106 7.35 -0.71 -32.86
CA SER A 106 6.38 0.18 -32.19
C SER A 106 6.95 0.79 -30.90
N ASN A 107 7.69 0.01 -30.11
CA ASN A 107 8.28 0.52 -28.87
C ASN A 107 9.39 1.53 -29.12
N ILE A 108 10.21 1.33 -30.16
CA ILE A 108 11.30 2.26 -30.55
C ILE A 108 10.70 3.56 -31.09
N ALA A 109 9.71 3.44 -31.98
CA ALA A 109 9.00 4.59 -32.53
C ALA A 109 8.32 5.41 -31.43
N TYR A 110 7.65 4.75 -30.50
CA TYR A 110 7.03 5.41 -29.36
C TYR A 110 8.03 6.17 -28.50
N GLN A 111 9.15 5.55 -28.12
CA GLN A 111 10.20 6.21 -27.31
C GLN A 111 10.78 7.43 -28.04
N ARG A 112 11.03 7.30 -29.35
CA ARG A 112 11.58 8.40 -30.14
C ARG A 112 10.61 9.57 -30.29
N LEU A 113 9.33 9.29 -30.52
CA LEU A 113 8.28 10.32 -30.57
C LEU A 113 8.14 11.03 -29.22
N VAL A 114 8.14 10.28 -28.13
CA VAL A 114 8.10 10.83 -26.77
C VAL A 114 9.30 11.74 -26.50
N GLU A 115 10.53 11.34 -26.88
CA GLU A 115 11.71 12.19 -26.74
C GLU A 115 11.64 13.48 -27.58
N LEU A 116 11.16 13.39 -28.83
CA LEU A 116 10.98 14.54 -29.68
C LEU A 116 9.92 15.51 -29.13
N LEU A 117 8.82 14.99 -28.63
CA LEU A 117 7.76 15.79 -28.04
C LEU A 117 8.20 16.44 -26.72
N LYS A 118 8.94 15.72 -25.87
CA LYS A 118 9.53 16.27 -24.63
C LYS A 118 10.36 17.53 -24.87
N SER A 119 11.13 17.55 -25.96
CA SER A 119 12.04 18.67 -26.24
C SER A 119 11.32 19.88 -26.88
N ARG A 120 10.10 19.74 -27.39
CA ARG A 120 9.42 20.74 -28.21
C ARG A 120 8.09 21.23 -27.64
N VAL A 121 7.40 20.43 -26.82
CA VAL A 121 6.10 20.80 -26.22
C VAL A 121 6.32 21.38 -24.84
N ARG A 122 6.45 22.71 -24.76
CA ARG A 122 6.30 23.42 -23.46
C ARG A 122 4.82 23.37 -23.08
N GLY A 123 4.54 22.81 -21.87
CA GLY A 123 3.17 22.76 -21.36
C GLY A 123 2.39 21.49 -21.75
N TYR A 124 3.07 20.35 -21.96
CA TYR A 124 2.35 19.08 -22.15
C TYR A 124 1.47 18.78 -20.94
N SER A 125 0.18 18.67 -21.20
CA SER A 125 -0.81 18.30 -20.20
C SER A 125 -1.71 17.18 -20.73
N VAL A 126 -2.24 16.38 -19.83
CA VAL A 126 -3.17 15.28 -20.10
C VAL A 126 -4.51 15.60 -19.46
N ALA A 127 -5.54 15.77 -20.27
CA ALA A 127 -6.90 15.87 -19.78
C ALA A 127 -7.38 14.52 -19.25
N VAL A 128 -7.82 14.49 -18.00
CA VAL A 128 -8.37 13.29 -17.36
C VAL A 128 -9.88 13.30 -17.48
N THR A 129 -10.46 12.19 -17.88
CA THR A 129 -11.92 12.04 -18.03
C THR A 129 -12.50 11.16 -16.92
N ARG A 130 -13.82 11.15 -16.78
CA ARG A 130 -14.52 10.24 -15.87
C ARG A 130 -14.25 8.77 -16.18
N GLU A 131 -14.11 8.43 -17.46
CA GLU A 131 -13.79 7.07 -17.93
C GLU A 131 -12.43 6.58 -17.40
N HIS A 132 -11.45 7.48 -17.33
CA HIS A 132 -10.15 7.17 -16.71
C HIS A 132 -10.30 6.82 -15.22
N VAL A 133 -11.16 7.55 -14.48
CA VAL A 133 -11.42 7.26 -13.07
C VAL A 133 -12.12 5.91 -12.90
N GLU A 134 -13.10 5.60 -13.74
CA GLU A 134 -13.80 4.31 -13.75
C GLU A 134 -12.85 3.15 -14.08
N ALA A 135 -11.94 3.35 -15.05
CA ALA A 135 -10.91 2.37 -15.37
C ALA A 135 -10.00 2.09 -14.15
N PHE A 136 -9.62 3.14 -13.42
CA PHE A 136 -8.85 2.99 -12.18
C PHE A 136 -9.64 2.26 -11.10
N GLU A 137 -10.92 2.58 -10.92
CA GLU A 137 -11.78 1.90 -9.96
C GLU A 137 -11.92 0.41 -10.27
N LYS A 138 -12.03 0.03 -11.56
CA LYS A 138 -12.03 -1.38 -12.00
C LYS A 138 -10.72 -2.09 -11.63
N LEU A 139 -9.57 -1.43 -11.78
CA LEU A 139 -8.26 -1.98 -11.39
C LEU A 139 -8.13 -2.21 -9.87
N LEU A 140 -8.83 -1.40 -9.08
CA LEU A 140 -8.80 -1.51 -7.63
C LEU A 140 -9.76 -2.57 -7.05
N LYS A 141 -10.57 -3.27 -7.86
CA LYS A 141 -11.53 -4.29 -7.39
C LYS A 141 -10.89 -5.42 -6.57
N SER A 142 -9.62 -5.75 -6.84
CA SER A 142 -8.87 -6.78 -6.08
C SER A 142 -8.37 -6.30 -4.71
N LYS A 143 -8.52 -5.01 -4.39
CA LYS A 143 -8.09 -4.42 -3.12
C LYS A 143 -9.23 -4.44 -2.10
N ALA A 144 -8.86 -4.40 -0.79
CA ALA A 144 -9.83 -4.24 0.27
C ALA A 144 -10.71 -2.99 0.03
N GLU A 145 -11.99 -3.09 0.37
CA GLU A 145 -12.98 -2.04 0.09
C GLU A 145 -12.56 -0.67 0.63
N GLN A 146 -12.07 -0.61 1.87
CA GLN A 146 -11.58 0.64 2.45
C GLN A 146 -10.42 1.23 1.64
N THR A 147 -9.45 0.40 1.25
CA THR A 147 -8.31 0.85 0.42
C THR A 147 -8.78 1.39 -0.93
N ARG A 148 -9.82 0.79 -1.53
CA ARG A 148 -10.41 1.24 -2.78
C ARG A 148 -11.08 2.61 -2.58
N ARG A 149 -11.92 2.74 -1.55
CA ARG A 149 -12.59 4.02 -1.20
C ARG A 149 -11.57 5.13 -0.99
N ASP A 150 -10.56 4.88 -0.16
CA ASP A 150 -9.52 5.88 0.15
C ASP A 150 -8.76 6.32 -1.12
N ARG A 151 -8.33 5.37 -1.95
CA ARG A 151 -7.61 5.71 -3.19
C ARG A 151 -8.47 6.49 -4.18
N ILE A 152 -9.74 6.15 -4.32
CA ILE A 152 -10.64 6.91 -5.19
C ILE A 152 -10.89 8.32 -4.63
N ALA A 153 -11.05 8.45 -3.32
CA ALA A 153 -11.18 9.75 -2.67
C ALA A 153 -9.93 10.63 -2.88
N TYR A 154 -8.73 10.07 -2.67
CA TYR A 154 -7.47 10.79 -2.93
C TYR A 154 -7.31 11.17 -4.40
N LEU A 155 -7.65 10.29 -5.34
CA LEU A 155 -7.59 10.60 -6.76
C LEU A 155 -8.55 11.73 -7.12
N ARG A 156 -9.82 11.65 -6.70
CA ARG A 156 -10.83 12.68 -7.00
C ARG A 156 -10.45 14.03 -6.41
N ARG A 157 -9.94 14.06 -5.18
CA ARG A 157 -9.42 15.28 -4.57
C ARG A 157 -8.33 15.89 -5.45
N ALA A 158 -7.29 15.11 -5.78
CA ALA A 158 -6.19 15.59 -6.61
C ALA A 158 -6.65 16.09 -7.99
N LEU A 159 -7.58 15.37 -8.64
CA LEU A 159 -8.10 15.79 -9.93
C LEU A 159 -8.92 17.09 -9.84
N ASN A 160 -9.71 17.27 -8.79
CA ASN A 160 -10.44 18.51 -8.56
C ASN A 160 -9.50 19.67 -8.31
N ASP A 161 -8.49 19.50 -7.47
CA ASP A 161 -7.49 20.54 -7.14
C ASP A 161 -6.66 20.91 -8.39
N LEU A 162 -6.38 19.95 -9.28
CA LEU A 162 -5.62 20.12 -10.53
C LEU A 162 -6.50 20.50 -11.73
N GLY A 163 -7.82 20.65 -11.56
CA GLY A 163 -8.73 21.01 -12.66
C GLY A 163 -8.88 19.94 -13.73
N TRP A 164 -8.69 18.66 -13.39
CA TRP A 164 -8.76 17.51 -14.29
C TRP A 164 -7.74 17.53 -15.43
N GLU A 165 -6.69 18.31 -15.28
CA GLU A 165 -5.61 18.44 -16.24
C GLU A 165 -4.27 18.23 -15.54
N LEU A 166 -3.49 17.24 -16.00
CA LEU A 166 -2.24 16.86 -15.38
C LEU A 166 -1.06 17.27 -16.24
N SER A 167 -0.21 18.16 -15.75
CA SER A 167 1.12 18.42 -16.30
C SER A 167 2.21 18.07 -15.29
N ALA A 168 3.44 17.92 -15.78
CA ALA A 168 4.58 17.58 -14.91
C ALA A 168 4.81 18.65 -13.85
N GLU A 169 4.76 19.92 -14.24
CA GLU A 169 4.97 21.08 -13.38
C GLU A 169 3.89 21.15 -12.30
N ARG A 170 2.60 21.11 -12.70
CA ARG A 170 1.47 21.17 -11.75
C ARG A 170 1.45 20.01 -10.77
N LEU A 171 1.82 18.81 -11.21
CA LEU A 171 1.93 17.65 -10.31
C LEU A 171 3.04 17.82 -9.29
N GLN A 172 4.18 18.40 -9.69
CA GLN A 172 5.31 18.64 -8.80
C GLN A 172 4.97 19.70 -7.75
N GLU A 173 4.38 20.82 -8.16
CA GLU A 173 3.92 21.89 -7.29
C GLU A 173 2.88 21.39 -6.30
N TYR A 174 1.84 20.72 -6.77
CA TYR A 174 0.76 20.20 -5.94
C TYR A 174 1.26 19.22 -4.85
N ILE A 175 2.19 18.32 -5.21
CA ILE A 175 2.73 17.39 -4.22
C ILE A 175 3.63 18.09 -3.21
N ALA A 176 4.35 19.14 -3.63
CA ALA A 176 5.17 19.97 -2.72
C ALA A 176 4.28 20.72 -1.72
N GLU A 177 3.23 21.39 -2.17
CA GLU A 177 2.25 22.06 -1.32
C GLU A 177 1.60 21.12 -0.30
N LEU A 178 1.13 19.96 -0.77
CA LEU A 178 0.56 18.95 0.12
C LEU A 178 1.59 18.43 1.14
N GLN A 179 2.87 18.39 0.79
CA GLN A 179 3.92 17.94 1.71
C GLN A 179 4.17 18.95 2.84
N GLU A 180 4.04 20.23 2.56
CA GLU A 180 4.10 21.27 3.58
C GLU A 180 2.90 21.22 4.54
N GLU A 181 1.68 21.00 3.99
CA GLU A 181 0.48 20.87 4.81
C GLU A 181 0.46 19.57 5.65
N SER A 182 0.71 18.43 5.01
CA SER A 182 0.66 17.12 5.63
C SER A 182 1.46 16.07 4.85
N PRO A 183 2.68 15.73 5.30
CA PRO A 183 3.51 14.71 4.64
C PRO A 183 2.83 13.35 4.46
N HIS A 184 1.96 12.97 5.39
CA HIS A 184 1.19 11.73 5.30
C HIS A 184 0.16 11.75 4.16
N VAL A 185 -0.60 12.85 4.04
CA VAL A 185 -1.58 13.03 2.96
C VAL A 185 -0.86 13.10 1.63
N ALA A 186 0.20 13.89 1.52
CA ALA A 186 1.03 14.00 0.33
C ALA A 186 1.52 12.63 -0.16
N ARG A 187 2.00 11.77 0.75
CA ARG A 187 2.44 10.41 0.43
C ARG A 187 1.30 9.55 -0.12
N HIS A 188 0.11 9.61 0.47
CA HIS A 188 -1.06 8.83 0.02
C HIS A 188 -1.54 9.30 -1.36
N VAL A 189 -1.63 10.61 -1.55
CA VAL A 189 -2.00 11.22 -2.84
C VAL A 189 -0.97 10.87 -3.91
N ALA A 190 0.32 11.09 -3.66
CA ALA A 190 1.40 10.78 -4.59
C ALA A 190 1.42 9.29 -4.97
N THR A 191 1.25 8.38 -4.00
CA THR A 191 1.17 6.93 -4.27
C THR A 191 -0.03 6.58 -5.14
N THR A 192 -1.16 7.25 -4.94
CA THR A 192 -2.38 7.05 -5.70
C THR A 192 -2.23 7.57 -7.12
N LEU A 193 -1.74 8.81 -7.29
CA LEU A 193 -1.46 9.41 -8.59
C LEU A 193 -0.46 8.58 -9.40
N LYS A 194 0.64 8.14 -8.79
CA LYS A 194 1.59 7.24 -9.47
C LYS A 194 0.94 5.95 -9.94
N SER A 195 0.10 5.34 -9.12
CA SER A 195 -0.62 4.13 -9.50
C SER A 195 -1.61 4.39 -10.66
N PHE A 196 -2.32 5.52 -10.62
CA PHE A 196 -3.25 5.94 -11.66
C PHE A 196 -2.52 6.25 -12.98
N ILE A 197 -1.49 7.09 -12.93
CA ILE A 197 -0.69 7.46 -14.11
C ILE A 197 -0.07 6.22 -14.76
N LYS A 198 0.54 5.33 -13.95
CA LYS A 198 1.20 4.12 -14.46
C LYS A 198 0.24 3.16 -15.15
N ASN A 199 -0.93 2.92 -14.53
CA ASN A 199 -1.79 1.80 -14.95
C ASN A 199 -2.95 2.23 -15.85
N VAL A 200 -3.37 3.49 -15.82
CA VAL A 200 -4.49 4.02 -16.62
C VAL A 200 -3.98 4.92 -17.72
N LEU A 201 -3.29 6.01 -17.38
CA LEU A 201 -2.79 6.96 -18.39
C LEU A 201 -1.58 6.40 -19.15
N ARG A 202 -0.80 5.52 -18.53
CA ARG A 202 0.43 4.91 -19.08
C ARG A 202 1.44 5.94 -19.56
N ASP A 203 1.51 7.07 -18.88
CA ASP A 203 2.39 8.19 -19.22
C ASP A 203 3.66 8.18 -18.35
N PRO A 204 4.83 7.84 -18.92
CA PRO A 204 6.10 7.81 -18.17
C PRO A 204 6.57 9.20 -17.73
N ASN A 205 6.18 10.27 -18.44
CA ASN A 205 6.59 11.64 -18.12
C ASN A 205 5.90 12.13 -16.87
N LEU A 206 4.58 12.03 -16.84
CA LEU A 206 3.80 12.36 -15.65
C LEU A 206 4.19 11.44 -14.48
N TYR A 207 4.48 10.16 -14.74
CA TYR A 207 4.93 9.23 -13.69
C TYR A 207 6.26 9.64 -13.07
N SER A 208 7.21 10.13 -13.86
CA SER A 208 8.54 10.55 -13.40
C SER A 208 8.59 11.97 -12.85
N ALA A 209 7.58 12.78 -13.10
CA ALA A 209 7.53 14.20 -12.76
C ALA A 209 7.73 14.48 -11.25
N PHE A 210 7.26 13.61 -10.39
CA PHE A 210 7.35 13.81 -8.94
C PHE A 210 7.80 12.53 -8.22
N LYS A 211 8.34 12.69 -7.01
CA LYS A 211 8.70 11.58 -6.13
C LYS A 211 7.61 11.38 -5.07
N THR A 212 7.42 10.13 -4.63
CA THR A 212 6.58 9.87 -3.46
C THR A 212 7.27 10.41 -2.21
N PRO A 213 6.65 11.33 -1.46
CA PRO A 213 7.24 11.89 -0.25
C PRO A 213 7.63 10.81 0.77
N ARG A 214 8.78 10.98 1.39
CA ARG A 214 9.15 10.18 2.55
C ARG A 214 8.54 10.82 3.79
N VAL A 215 7.92 10.01 4.61
CA VAL A 215 7.41 10.44 5.91
C VAL A 215 8.38 9.93 6.95
N GLU A 216 9.00 10.82 7.66
CA GLU A 216 9.82 10.48 8.81
C GLU A 216 8.90 10.23 10.01
N TYR A 217 9.02 9.05 10.57
CA TYR A 217 8.33 8.69 11.81
C TYR A 217 9.25 9.08 12.97
N GLY A 218 9.13 10.32 13.45
CA GLY A 218 9.81 10.74 14.64
C GLY A 218 9.17 10.14 15.90
N LEU A 219 9.93 10.04 16.98
CA LEU A 219 9.42 9.79 18.34
C LEU A 219 8.71 11.08 18.81
N THR A 220 7.49 11.32 18.31
CA THR A 220 6.80 12.62 18.46
C THR A 220 5.86 12.69 19.64
N ALA A 221 5.63 11.58 20.37
CA ALA A 221 4.77 11.59 21.56
C ALA A 221 5.47 10.91 22.71
N GLU A 222 5.37 11.49 23.90
CA GLU A 222 5.70 10.80 25.12
C GLU A 222 4.86 9.50 25.21
N PRO A 223 5.49 8.36 25.48
CA PRO A 223 4.77 7.11 25.60
C PRO A 223 3.78 7.19 26.77
N LEU A 224 2.58 6.65 26.58
CA LEU A 224 1.59 6.55 27.65
C LEU A 224 2.17 5.73 28.80
N THR A 225 2.00 6.21 30.01
CA THR A 225 2.36 5.50 31.23
C THR A 225 1.22 4.56 31.67
N LEU A 226 1.53 3.55 32.45
CA LEU A 226 0.52 2.64 33.02
C LEU A 226 -0.46 3.42 33.93
N GLU A 227 0.04 4.42 34.68
CA GLU A 227 -0.78 5.21 35.57
C GLU A 227 -1.79 6.10 34.82
N GLU A 228 -1.39 6.69 33.68
CA GLU A 228 -2.30 7.42 32.81
C GLU A 228 -3.40 6.50 32.24
N VAL A 229 -3.01 5.30 31.77
CA VAL A 229 -3.97 4.31 31.25
C VAL A 229 -4.95 3.87 32.34
N ARG A 230 -4.46 3.62 33.55
CA ARG A 230 -5.30 3.31 34.72
C ARG A 230 -6.22 4.45 35.12
N ALA A 231 -5.73 5.68 35.10
CA ALA A 231 -6.55 6.87 35.40
C ALA A 231 -7.71 7.00 34.44
N VAL A 232 -7.48 6.83 33.16
CA VAL A 232 -8.55 6.82 32.14
C VAL A 232 -9.53 5.65 32.39
N ALA A 233 -9.01 4.43 32.63
CA ALA A 233 -9.86 3.27 32.88
C ALA A 233 -10.79 3.46 34.09
N ARG A 234 -10.29 4.10 35.17
CA ARG A 234 -11.11 4.45 36.34
C ARG A 234 -12.20 5.47 36.00
N ALA A 235 -11.88 6.46 35.18
CA ALA A 235 -12.82 7.52 34.81
C ALA A 235 -13.92 7.07 33.81
N ILE A 236 -13.74 5.93 33.14
CA ILE A 236 -14.78 5.38 32.26
C ILE A 236 -15.88 4.74 33.12
N GLU A 237 -17.07 5.33 33.10
CA GLU A 237 -18.23 4.84 33.84
C GLU A 237 -19.02 3.76 33.07
N TRP A 238 -19.11 3.90 31.73
CA TRP A 238 -19.90 3.00 30.89
C TRP A 238 -19.23 1.64 30.71
N PRO A 239 -19.83 0.51 31.19
CA PRO A 239 -19.17 -0.80 31.16
C PRO A 239 -18.65 -1.26 29.80
N PRO A 240 -19.38 -1.10 28.67
CA PRO A 240 -18.86 -1.44 27.37
C PRO A 240 -17.61 -0.64 26.95
N ALA A 241 -17.57 0.64 27.25
CA ALA A 241 -16.43 1.49 26.93
C ALA A 241 -15.21 1.13 27.79
N LYS A 242 -15.44 0.81 29.08
CA LYS A 242 -14.37 0.36 30.00
C LYS A 242 -13.80 -1.00 29.57
N ALA A 243 -14.65 -1.98 29.25
CA ALA A 243 -14.22 -3.27 28.74
C ALA A 243 -13.42 -3.15 27.44
N TYR A 244 -13.92 -2.32 26.50
CA TYR A 244 -13.24 -2.09 25.22
C TYR A 244 -11.88 -1.42 25.40
N PHE A 245 -11.80 -0.38 26.24
CA PHE A 245 -10.56 0.32 26.54
C PHE A 245 -9.53 -0.60 27.22
N ALA A 246 -9.95 -1.36 28.23
CA ALA A 246 -9.07 -2.29 28.96
C ALA A 246 -8.56 -3.40 28.04
N LEU A 247 -9.40 -3.98 27.19
CA LEU A 247 -8.98 -4.95 26.19
C LEU A 247 -7.95 -4.36 25.21
N LEU A 248 -8.16 -3.13 24.71
CA LEU A 248 -7.18 -2.48 23.85
C LEU A 248 -5.81 -2.33 24.54
N ALA A 249 -5.82 -1.88 25.79
CA ALA A 249 -4.62 -1.61 26.55
C ALA A 249 -3.86 -2.88 26.93
N GLU A 250 -4.59 -3.93 27.38
CA GLU A 250 -3.98 -5.18 27.87
C GLU A 250 -3.59 -6.15 26.74
N THR A 251 -4.23 -6.09 25.58
CA THR A 251 -3.97 -6.99 24.46
C THR A 251 -3.07 -6.38 23.40
N GLY A 252 -3.01 -5.05 23.32
CA GLY A 252 -2.35 -4.34 22.23
C GLY A 252 -2.95 -4.60 20.85
N LEU A 253 -4.17 -5.14 20.77
CA LEU A 253 -4.90 -5.36 19.52
C LEU A 253 -5.31 -4.04 18.86
N ARG A 254 -5.60 -4.07 17.56
CA ARG A 254 -6.10 -2.89 16.86
C ARG A 254 -7.57 -2.64 17.23
N PRO A 255 -8.01 -1.37 17.32
CA PRO A 255 -9.40 -1.03 17.63
C PRO A 255 -10.41 -1.80 16.78
N GLY A 256 -10.21 -1.85 15.46
CA GLY A 256 -11.09 -2.60 14.57
C GLY A 256 -11.04 -4.12 14.72
N GLU A 257 -10.00 -4.68 15.31
CA GLU A 257 -9.92 -6.12 15.59
C GLU A 257 -10.83 -6.50 16.74
N ILE A 258 -10.85 -5.72 17.82
CA ILE A 258 -11.73 -5.95 18.96
C ILE A 258 -13.19 -5.67 18.59
N LEU A 259 -13.48 -4.60 17.84
CA LEU A 259 -14.84 -4.29 17.39
C LEU A 259 -15.44 -5.35 16.46
N ASN A 260 -14.62 -6.05 15.67
CA ASN A 260 -15.05 -7.13 14.80
C ASN A 260 -14.93 -8.52 15.46
N ALA A 261 -14.45 -8.60 16.71
CA ALA A 261 -14.38 -9.84 17.44
C ALA A 261 -15.78 -10.38 17.73
N ARG A 262 -15.92 -11.68 17.66
CA ARG A 262 -17.16 -12.39 18.02
C ARG A 262 -17.10 -12.87 19.46
N LEU A 263 -18.26 -13.10 20.05
CA LEU A 263 -18.34 -13.64 21.42
C LEU A 263 -17.61 -14.99 21.54
N GLN A 264 -17.68 -15.83 20.52
CA GLN A 264 -16.99 -17.13 20.47
C GLN A 264 -15.45 -17.01 20.41
N ASP A 265 -14.92 -15.84 20.06
CA ASP A 265 -13.47 -15.58 20.03
C ASP A 265 -12.92 -15.30 21.43
N LEU A 266 -13.80 -15.01 22.40
CA LEU A 266 -13.44 -14.76 23.80
C LEU A 266 -13.41 -16.08 24.59
N ASP A 267 -12.25 -16.38 25.16
CA ASP A 267 -12.06 -17.51 26.06
C ASP A 267 -11.67 -16.97 27.45
N LEU A 268 -12.68 -16.92 28.34
CA LEU A 268 -12.49 -16.42 29.70
C LEU A 268 -11.63 -17.35 30.57
N ASN A 269 -11.70 -18.67 30.35
CA ASN A 269 -10.94 -19.64 31.14
C ASN A 269 -9.43 -19.52 30.83
N GLU A 270 -9.11 -19.41 29.55
CA GLU A 270 -7.74 -19.25 29.08
C GLU A 270 -7.29 -17.77 29.05
N ARG A 271 -8.18 -16.81 29.42
CA ARG A 271 -7.91 -15.36 29.41
C ARG A 271 -7.35 -14.89 28.08
N MET A 272 -7.98 -15.29 27.00
CA MET A 272 -7.48 -14.96 25.66
C MET A 272 -8.59 -14.56 24.69
N LEU A 273 -8.20 -13.77 23.71
CA LEU A 273 -9.02 -13.39 22.57
C LEU A 273 -8.42 -13.98 21.30
N LYS A 274 -9.13 -14.91 20.66
CA LYS A 274 -8.72 -15.61 19.45
C LYS A 274 -9.27 -14.90 18.22
N ILE A 275 -8.55 -13.96 17.64
CA ILE A 275 -9.00 -13.28 16.43
C ILE A 275 -8.36 -13.92 15.20
N MET A 276 -9.05 -14.87 14.62
CA MET A 276 -8.64 -15.51 13.38
C MET A 276 -9.35 -14.86 12.21
N LYS A 277 -8.67 -14.05 11.41
CA LYS A 277 -9.19 -13.60 10.11
C LYS A 277 -8.87 -14.65 9.05
N ALA A 278 -9.90 -15.31 8.54
CA ALA A 278 -9.81 -16.08 7.31
C ALA A 278 -9.58 -15.11 6.13
N GLY A 279 -8.59 -15.40 5.26
CA GLY A 279 -8.37 -14.65 4.02
C GLY A 279 -6.95 -14.09 3.85
N ASN A 280 -6.70 -13.46 2.69
CA ASN A 280 -5.40 -12.91 2.26
C ASN A 280 -4.96 -11.62 2.99
N SER A 281 -5.41 -11.37 4.21
CA SER A 281 -5.00 -10.22 4.99
C SER A 281 -3.57 -10.41 5.50
N THR A 282 -2.69 -9.46 5.19
CA THR A 282 -1.33 -9.38 5.74
C THR A 282 -1.30 -9.03 7.23
N LYS A 283 -2.47 -8.69 7.81
CA LYS A 283 -2.64 -8.30 9.22
C LYS A 283 -3.40 -9.41 9.94
N ARG A 284 -2.72 -10.44 10.40
CA ARG A 284 -3.30 -11.53 11.19
C ARG A 284 -2.97 -11.32 12.65
N SER A 285 -4.00 -11.22 13.50
CA SER A 285 -3.85 -11.40 14.94
C SER A 285 -4.15 -12.88 15.25
N TYR A 286 -3.30 -13.53 16.04
CA TYR A 286 -3.50 -14.93 16.37
C TYR A 286 -4.22 -15.07 17.70
N ILE A 287 -3.59 -14.65 18.76
CA ILE A 287 -4.06 -14.81 20.14
C ILE A 287 -3.54 -13.62 20.92
N ALA A 288 -4.40 -13.00 21.70
CA ALA A 288 -4.02 -11.97 22.66
C ALA A 288 -4.53 -12.35 24.04
N PHE A 289 -3.72 -12.10 25.07
CA PHE A 289 -4.05 -12.40 26.46
C PHE A 289 -4.47 -11.14 27.19
N PHE A 290 -5.20 -11.34 28.30
CA PHE A 290 -5.61 -10.30 29.21
C PHE A 290 -5.52 -10.79 30.66
N SER A 291 -5.50 -9.85 31.61
CA SER A 291 -5.34 -10.12 33.03
C SER A 291 -6.52 -10.84 33.66
N GLU A 292 -6.31 -11.46 34.83
CA GLU A 292 -7.39 -12.04 35.65
C GLU A 292 -8.41 -10.98 36.04
N ARG A 293 -7.95 -9.78 36.37
CA ARG A 293 -8.84 -8.66 36.75
C ARG A 293 -9.77 -8.26 35.60
N LEU A 294 -9.24 -8.23 34.39
CA LEU A 294 -10.07 -7.95 33.22
C LEU A 294 -11.02 -9.11 32.90
N ARG A 295 -10.59 -10.37 33.09
CA ARG A 295 -11.50 -11.54 33.00
C ARG A 295 -12.68 -11.39 33.92
N ASP A 296 -12.44 -11.08 35.21
CA ASP A 296 -13.47 -10.97 36.22
C ASP A 296 -14.44 -9.82 35.86
N TYR A 297 -13.90 -8.67 35.47
CA TYR A 297 -14.71 -7.54 34.99
C TYR A 297 -15.56 -7.89 33.76
N LEU A 298 -14.97 -8.59 32.78
CA LEU A 298 -15.71 -9.05 31.61
C LEU A 298 -16.86 -9.98 31.99
N LYS A 299 -16.61 -10.91 32.90
CA LYS A 299 -17.58 -11.91 33.33
C LYS A 299 -18.70 -11.31 34.21
N GLU A 300 -18.38 -10.44 35.15
CA GLU A 300 -19.25 -9.96 36.16
C GLU A 300 -20.02 -8.68 35.80
N GLU A 301 -19.37 -7.80 35.01
CA GLU A 301 -19.94 -6.49 34.67
C GLU A 301 -20.31 -6.37 33.19
N TYR A 302 -19.36 -6.71 32.32
CA TYR A 302 -19.54 -6.42 30.89
C TYR A 302 -20.53 -7.37 30.20
N LEU A 303 -20.35 -8.69 30.35
CA LEU A 303 -21.21 -9.66 29.65
C LEU A 303 -22.66 -9.61 30.09
N PRO A 304 -22.98 -9.49 31.38
CA PRO A 304 -24.38 -9.27 31.79
C PRO A 304 -24.99 -8.01 31.20
N TYR A 305 -24.26 -6.88 31.23
CA TYR A 305 -24.70 -5.64 30.61
C TYR A 305 -24.93 -5.80 29.10
N ARG A 306 -24.04 -6.52 28.42
CA ARG A 306 -24.15 -6.81 26.99
C ARG A 306 -25.42 -7.61 26.67
N GLU A 307 -25.72 -8.65 27.43
CA GLU A 307 -26.93 -9.47 27.21
C GLU A 307 -28.20 -8.65 27.44
N GLU A 308 -28.28 -7.89 28.51
CA GLU A 308 -29.41 -6.98 28.78
C GLU A 308 -29.59 -5.98 27.61
N PHE A 309 -28.51 -5.38 27.15
CA PHE A 309 -28.56 -4.46 26.01
C PHE A 309 -29.09 -5.12 24.74
N ILE A 310 -28.69 -6.37 24.46
CA ILE A 310 -29.15 -7.13 23.29
C ILE A 310 -30.68 -7.41 23.44
N GLU A 311 -31.13 -7.88 24.60
CA GLU A 311 -32.54 -8.18 24.86
C GLU A 311 -33.45 -6.96 24.68
N VAL A 312 -33.07 -5.83 25.26
CA VAL A 312 -33.78 -4.55 25.10
C VAL A 312 -33.85 -4.12 23.65
N ARG A 313 -32.72 -4.24 22.93
CA ARG A 313 -32.68 -3.82 21.54
C ARG A 313 -33.44 -4.76 20.62
N GLU A 314 -33.40 -6.06 20.84
CA GLU A 314 -34.22 -7.03 20.09
C GLU A 314 -35.71 -6.79 20.27
N ALA A 315 -36.12 -6.51 21.47
CA ALA A 315 -37.50 -6.16 21.74
C ALA A 315 -37.97 -4.91 20.98
N SER A 316 -37.07 -3.92 20.83
CA SER A 316 -37.32 -2.67 20.09
C SER A 316 -37.33 -2.85 18.58
N VAL A 317 -36.55 -3.80 18.05
CA VAL A 317 -36.27 -3.96 16.59
C VAL A 317 -37.11 -5.08 15.98
N ARG A 318 -37.72 -5.98 16.77
CA ARG A 318 -38.54 -7.11 16.24
C ARG A 318 -39.61 -6.69 15.22
N ASN A 319 -40.02 -5.45 15.23
CA ASN A 319 -41.01 -4.91 14.31
C ASN A 319 -40.43 -4.29 13.04
N LEU A 320 -39.08 -4.11 12.94
CA LEU A 320 -38.44 -3.33 11.86
C LEU A 320 -37.47 -4.11 10.96
N LEU A 321 -36.85 -5.20 11.42
CA LEU A 321 -35.79 -5.88 10.67
C LEU A 321 -35.85 -7.41 10.86
N LYS A 322 -36.33 -8.12 9.86
CA LYS A 322 -36.33 -9.60 9.85
C LYS A 322 -34.99 -10.28 9.65
N GLU A 323 -33.93 -9.61 9.15
CA GLU A 323 -32.69 -10.25 8.69
C GLU A 323 -31.38 -9.73 9.29
N GLY A 324 -31.33 -8.56 9.92
CA GLY A 324 -30.08 -7.95 10.40
C GLY A 324 -29.68 -8.23 11.86
N VAL A 325 -30.57 -8.82 12.65
CA VAL A 325 -30.41 -8.98 14.10
C VAL A 325 -29.42 -10.09 14.47
N ALA A 326 -29.27 -11.10 13.63
CA ALA A 326 -28.46 -12.27 13.97
C ALA A 326 -26.93 -12.01 13.95
N GLU A 327 -26.44 -11.04 13.14
CA GLU A 327 -25.00 -10.82 13.02
C GLU A 327 -24.42 -10.03 14.20
N TRP A 328 -25.04 -8.93 14.60
CA TRP A 328 -24.51 -8.12 15.70
C TRP A 328 -24.64 -8.78 17.07
N ARG A 329 -25.61 -9.70 17.26
CA ARG A 329 -25.72 -10.55 18.45
C ARG A 329 -24.46 -11.38 18.69
N ASN A 330 -23.80 -11.80 17.62
CA ASN A 330 -22.56 -12.57 17.69
C ASN A 330 -21.32 -11.72 17.95
N LEU A 331 -21.39 -10.40 17.82
CA LEU A 331 -20.26 -9.52 18.09
C LEU A 331 -19.94 -9.49 19.59
N LEU A 332 -18.67 -9.48 19.92
CA LEU A 332 -18.24 -9.22 21.28
C LEU A 332 -18.71 -7.85 21.75
N PHE A 333 -18.58 -6.82 20.90
CA PHE A 333 -19.04 -5.45 21.15
C PHE A 333 -20.15 -5.04 20.16
N PRO A 334 -21.45 -5.27 20.49
CA PRO A 334 -22.59 -4.89 19.64
C PRO A 334 -22.92 -3.39 19.77
N PHE A 335 -21.93 -2.54 19.93
CA PHE A 335 -22.07 -1.10 20.14
C PHE A 335 -21.46 -0.32 18.99
N LYS A 336 -21.97 0.91 18.76
CA LYS A 336 -21.37 1.79 17.75
C LYS A 336 -19.97 2.26 18.19
N ASP A 337 -18.98 2.16 17.29
CA ASP A 337 -17.60 2.64 17.54
C ASP A 337 -17.58 4.10 18.00
N SER A 338 -18.42 4.95 17.39
CA SER A 338 -18.53 6.37 17.77
C SER A 338 -18.99 6.58 19.21
N ALA A 339 -19.89 5.76 19.71
CA ALA A 339 -20.37 5.85 21.09
C ALA A 339 -19.30 5.41 22.11
N LEU A 340 -18.63 4.28 21.82
CA LEU A 340 -17.51 3.80 22.64
C LEU A 340 -16.38 4.85 22.71
N ARG A 341 -16.01 5.42 21.56
CA ARG A 341 -14.99 6.46 21.49
C ARG A 341 -15.38 7.72 22.24
N ALA A 342 -16.62 8.17 22.10
CA ALA A 342 -17.11 9.36 22.81
C ALA A 342 -16.96 9.21 24.33
N ALA A 343 -17.42 8.10 24.90
CA ALA A 343 -17.29 7.82 26.33
C ALA A 343 -15.84 7.74 26.80
N ILE A 344 -14.96 7.12 25.98
CA ILE A 344 -13.53 7.02 26.32
C ILE A 344 -12.85 8.40 26.23
N TYR A 345 -13.14 9.20 25.22
CA TYR A 345 -12.54 10.53 25.07
C TYR A 345 -13.00 11.50 26.16
N ASP A 346 -14.27 11.41 26.57
CA ASP A 346 -14.76 12.14 27.73
C ASP A 346 -14.01 11.77 29.02
N ALA A 347 -13.77 10.48 29.22
CA ALA A 347 -12.97 10.01 30.35
C ALA A 347 -11.50 10.43 30.27
N MET A 348 -10.90 10.50 29.08
CA MET A 348 -9.54 11.04 28.87
C MET A 348 -9.47 12.52 29.26
N ASP A 349 -10.44 13.31 28.83
CA ASP A 349 -10.50 14.75 29.18
C ASP A 349 -10.62 14.93 30.69
N LYS A 350 -11.48 14.14 31.36
CA LYS A 350 -11.65 14.17 32.81
C LYS A 350 -10.41 13.74 33.57
N ALA A 351 -9.73 12.68 33.12
CA ALA A 351 -8.63 12.07 33.86
C ALA A 351 -7.28 12.74 33.59
N LEU A 352 -7.05 13.21 32.35
CA LEU A 352 -5.74 13.65 31.89
C LEU A 352 -5.73 15.09 31.35
N GLY A 353 -6.88 15.69 31.06
CA GLY A 353 -6.98 16.98 30.38
C GLY A 353 -6.48 16.94 28.92
N ARG A 354 -6.20 15.76 28.38
CA ARG A 354 -5.74 15.54 26.99
C ARG A 354 -6.28 14.26 26.41
N ARG A 355 -6.36 14.21 25.09
CA ARG A 355 -6.77 13.00 24.36
C ARG A 355 -5.57 12.36 23.64
N PHE A 356 -5.59 11.06 23.54
CA PHE A 356 -4.73 10.26 22.68
C PHE A 356 -5.58 9.35 21.79
N ARG A 357 -5.01 8.86 20.70
CA ARG A 357 -5.73 7.94 19.81
C ARG A 357 -5.82 6.56 20.45
N LEU A 358 -6.95 5.87 20.34
CA LEU A 358 -7.08 4.49 20.83
C LEU A 358 -6.00 3.54 20.24
N TYR A 359 -5.48 3.87 19.06
CA TYR A 359 -4.37 3.13 18.45
C TYR A 359 -3.06 3.29 19.24
N ASP A 360 -2.90 4.34 20.01
CA ASP A 360 -1.69 4.59 20.81
C ASP A 360 -1.59 3.61 21.98
N LEU A 361 -2.71 3.00 22.43
CA LEU A 361 -2.71 1.89 23.39
C LEU A 361 -1.93 0.67 22.90
N ARG A 362 -1.87 0.45 21.59
CA ARG A 362 -1.05 -0.60 20.99
C ARG A 362 0.45 -0.29 21.11
N ALA A 363 0.84 0.99 20.99
CA ALA A 363 2.20 1.43 21.23
C ALA A 363 2.55 1.33 22.73
N PHE A 364 1.61 1.74 23.61
CA PHE A 364 1.72 1.56 25.06
C PHE A 364 1.98 0.09 25.42
N PHE A 365 1.18 -0.84 24.94
CA PHE A 365 1.36 -2.28 25.17
C PHE A 365 2.77 -2.73 24.78
N ALA A 366 3.21 -2.38 23.54
CA ALA A 366 4.54 -2.78 23.07
C ALA A 366 5.67 -2.19 23.93
N SER A 367 5.57 -0.92 24.30
CA SER A 367 6.55 -0.25 25.16
C SER A 367 6.58 -0.86 26.56
N TYR A 368 5.41 -1.10 27.15
CA TYR A 368 5.30 -1.73 28.47
C TYR A 368 5.95 -3.13 28.48
N MET A 369 5.60 -3.99 27.53
CA MET A 369 6.16 -5.33 27.41
C MET A 369 7.69 -5.28 27.19
N SER A 370 8.16 -4.36 26.35
CA SER A 370 9.61 -4.16 26.11
C SER A 370 10.36 -3.75 27.38
N LEU A 371 9.79 -2.82 28.18
CA LEU A 371 10.36 -2.40 29.45
C LEU A 371 10.38 -3.53 30.50
N LYS A 372 9.49 -4.52 30.37
CA LYS A 372 9.47 -5.74 31.19
C LYS A 372 10.40 -6.83 30.65
N GLY A 373 11.22 -6.53 29.64
CA GLY A 373 12.20 -7.46 29.09
C GLY A 373 11.63 -8.50 28.14
N VAL A 374 10.37 -8.34 27.67
CA VAL A 374 9.79 -9.26 26.69
C VAL A 374 10.45 -9.04 25.32
N PRO A 375 11.00 -10.08 24.67
CA PRO A 375 11.62 -9.96 23.36
C PRO A 375 10.67 -9.42 22.29
N GLY A 376 11.16 -8.56 21.40
CA GLY A 376 10.35 -7.91 20.37
C GLY A 376 9.57 -8.88 19.49
N GLN A 377 10.13 -10.06 19.17
CA GLN A 377 9.46 -11.11 18.39
C GLN A 377 8.23 -11.66 19.13
N ILE A 378 8.33 -11.80 20.46
CA ILE A 378 7.20 -12.26 21.29
C ILE A 378 6.13 -11.17 21.38
N ILE A 379 6.55 -9.90 21.52
CA ILE A 379 5.61 -8.76 21.48
C ILE A 379 4.86 -8.74 20.14
N ASP A 380 5.55 -8.96 19.02
CA ASP A 380 4.92 -9.01 17.69
C ASP A 380 3.90 -10.16 17.59
N LEU A 381 4.21 -11.34 18.15
CA LEU A 381 3.27 -12.46 18.21
C LEU A 381 2.03 -12.09 19.06
N LEU A 382 2.23 -11.55 20.27
CA LEU A 382 1.15 -11.13 21.17
C LEU A 382 0.24 -10.07 20.53
N GLN A 383 0.80 -9.19 19.70
CA GLN A 383 0.06 -8.17 18.97
C GLN A 383 -0.48 -8.66 17.61
N GLY A 384 -0.26 -9.90 17.22
CA GLY A 384 -0.66 -10.44 15.93
C GLY A 384 0.00 -9.77 14.72
N ARG A 385 1.25 -9.35 14.85
CA ARG A 385 2.04 -8.88 13.72
C ARG A 385 2.66 -10.07 12.99
N VAL A 386 2.73 -9.96 11.66
CA VAL A 386 3.53 -10.91 10.87
C VAL A 386 5.00 -10.53 11.04
N PRO A 387 5.87 -11.45 11.46
CA PRO A 387 7.30 -11.18 11.59
C PRO A 387 7.89 -10.65 10.27
N PRO A 388 8.92 -9.78 10.30
CA PRO A 388 9.68 -9.38 9.13
C PRO A 388 10.16 -10.60 8.34
N ARG A 389 10.35 -10.46 7.02
CA ARG A 389 10.72 -11.58 6.13
C ARG A 389 11.94 -12.36 6.62
N GLU A 390 12.91 -11.67 7.17
CA GLU A 390 14.16 -12.22 7.74
C GLU A 390 13.89 -13.16 8.91
N PHE A 391 12.83 -12.94 9.67
CA PHE A 391 12.44 -13.76 10.83
C PHE A 391 11.28 -14.73 10.55
N GLN A 392 10.70 -14.72 9.33
CA GLN A 392 9.57 -15.60 9.00
C GLN A 392 9.97 -17.07 9.02
N VAL A 393 11.19 -17.41 8.64
CA VAL A 393 11.72 -18.77 8.72
C VAL A 393 11.86 -19.19 10.19
N LEU A 394 12.41 -18.32 11.03
CA LEU A 394 12.55 -18.54 12.47
C LEU A 394 11.16 -18.74 13.11
N ALA A 395 10.20 -17.87 12.80
CA ALA A 395 8.85 -17.92 13.36
C ALA A 395 8.03 -19.12 12.86
N ARG A 396 8.28 -19.61 11.65
CA ARG A 396 7.53 -20.75 11.07
C ARG A 396 8.10 -22.10 11.44
N HIS A 397 9.43 -22.20 11.59
CA HIS A 397 10.12 -23.48 11.67
C HIS A 397 10.85 -23.72 13.00
N TYR A 398 11.17 -22.69 13.75
CA TYR A 398 12.00 -22.78 14.95
C TYR A 398 11.37 -22.22 16.22
N LEU A 399 10.44 -21.25 16.10
CA LEU A 399 9.69 -20.76 17.25
C LEU A 399 8.40 -21.60 17.42
N VAL A 400 8.55 -22.79 17.97
CA VAL A 400 7.40 -23.57 18.51
C VAL A 400 7.05 -22.96 19.87
N VAL A 401 6.43 -21.77 19.85
CA VAL A 401 5.96 -21.15 21.09
C VAL A 401 4.58 -21.71 21.40
N ASN A 402 4.49 -22.46 22.49
CA ASN A 402 3.24 -22.98 23.01
C ASN A 402 2.39 -21.81 23.55
N ILE A 403 1.07 -21.89 23.39
CA ILE A 403 0.11 -20.89 23.90
C ILE A 403 0.28 -20.67 25.41
N ARG A 404 0.59 -21.72 26.16
CA ARG A 404 0.87 -21.64 27.60
C ARG A 404 2.12 -20.82 27.91
N GLU A 405 3.19 -21.04 27.18
CA GLU A 405 4.44 -20.29 27.34
C GLU A 405 4.26 -18.80 27.00
N LEU A 406 3.49 -18.50 25.95
CA LEU A 406 3.15 -17.10 25.61
C LEU A 406 2.34 -16.43 26.73
N ARG A 407 1.40 -17.16 27.33
CA ARG A 407 0.64 -16.65 28.46
C ARG A 407 1.52 -16.44 29.68
N ASP A 408 2.42 -17.37 29.98
CA ASP A 408 3.37 -17.24 31.09
C ASP A 408 4.26 -16.01 30.93
N VAL A 409 4.70 -15.71 29.70
CA VAL A 409 5.46 -14.48 29.39
C VAL A 409 4.58 -13.24 29.64
N TYR A 410 3.33 -13.26 29.18
CA TYR A 410 2.38 -12.18 29.41
C TYR A 410 2.12 -11.95 30.91
N ASP A 411 1.86 -13.01 31.66
CA ASP A 411 1.57 -12.95 33.09
C ASP A 411 2.79 -12.45 33.91
N LYS A 412 4.00 -12.89 33.57
CA LYS A 412 5.25 -12.37 34.15
C LYS A 412 5.47 -10.88 33.93
N ALA A 413 5.01 -10.34 32.80
CA ALA A 413 5.09 -8.91 32.54
C ALA A 413 4.15 -8.09 33.46
N GLY A 414 3.08 -8.69 33.98
CA GLY A 414 2.22 -8.12 35.02
C GLY A 414 1.40 -6.90 34.56
N LEU A 415 0.97 -6.86 33.30
CA LEU A 415 0.12 -5.78 32.77
C LEU A 415 -1.31 -5.93 33.32
N ILE A 416 -1.72 -5.03 34.20
CA ILE A 416 -3.06 -4.97 34.77
C ILE A 416 -3.53 -3.52 34.70
N VAL A 417 -4.58 -3.28 33.92
CA VAL A 417 -5.17 -1.93 33.71
C VAL A 417 -6.28 -1.66 34.71
N LEU A 418 -7.15 -2.65 34.94
CA LEU A 418 -8.22 -2.52 35.92
C LEU A 418 -7.70 -2.85 37.32
N VAL A 419 -7.57 -1.85 38.16
CA VAL A 419 -7.22 -2.00 39.59
C VAL A 419 -8.40 -1.56 40.44
N ASN A 420 -8.63 -2.22 41.56
CA ASN A 420 -9.64 -1.78 42.52
C ASN A 420 -9.28 -0.38 43.02
N SER A 421 -10.26 0.50 43.09
CA SER A 421 -10.12 1.75 43.85
C SER A 421 -9.97 1.35 45.31
N PHE A 422 -8.79 1.55 45.90
CA PHE A 422 -8.63 1.53 47.35
C PHE A 422 -9.21 2.80 47.92
#